data_3eaa2d20f787cd68d905b657146c2fa5
#
_entry.id   3eaa2d20f787cd68d905b657146c2fa5
#
_cell.length_a   1.000
_cell.length_b   1.000
_cell.length_c   1.000
_cell.angle_alpha   90.00
_cell.angle_beta   90.00
_cell.angle_gamma   90.00
#
_symmetry.space_group_name_H-M   'P 1'
#
loop_
_entity.id
_entity.type
_entity.pdbx_description
1 polymer ?
#
loop_
_entity_poly.entity_id
_entity_poly.type
_entity_poly.pdbx_seq_one_letter_code
_entity_poly.pdbx_strand_id
1 'polypeptide(L)'
;EEAIGIEEIVAVGYGTQKKVNLTGAVDQVTSEAFENRSVSNVTQALQGKIANLNISLNDGKPTRSASYNVRGVTSIGQGGSALVLIDGVEGDPALLNPNDIASVSVLKDAASAAIYGARGSFGVVLITTKNPTKGKTTVNFTSNLSVQRPTTMPDFVTDGYVYAERF
;
A
#
# COMPACT_ATOMS: atom_id res chain seq x y z
N GLU A 1 -20.00 32.40 1.47
CA GLU A 1 -19.27 31.33 0.77
C GLU A 1 -19.56 30.04 1.53
N GLU A 2 -20.54 29.27 1.04
CA GLU A 2 -20.80 27.92 1.55
C GLU A 2 -19.65 27.02 1.11
N ALA A 3 -18.85 26.59 2.05
CA ALA A 3 -17.92 25.51 1.84
C ALA A 3 -18.74 24.25 1.50
N ILE A 4 -18.74 23.83 0.24
CA ILE A 4 -19.29 22.55 -0.20
C ILE A 4 -18.42 21.49 0.48
N GLY A 5 -18.92 20.94 1.58
CA GLY A 5 -18.26 19.81 2.24
C GLY A 5 -18.24 18.64 1.27
N ILE A 6 -17.07 18.32 0.76
CA ILE A 6 -16.87 17.10 -0.03
C ILE A 6 -17.19 15.94 0.91
N GLU A 7 -18.31 15.27 0.69
CA GLU A 7 -18.67 14.07 1.44
C GLU A 7 -17.67 12.97 1.09
N GLU A 8 -16.68 12.79 1.95
CA GLU A 8 -15.68 11.75 1.78
C GLU A 8 -16.32 10.37 2.04
N ILE A 9 -16.45 9.59 0.97
CA ILE A 9 -17.03 8.24 1.02
C ILE A 9 -15.90 7.25 1.17
N VAL A 10 -15.97 6.42 2.19
CA VAL A 10 -14.98 5.39 2.51
C VAL A 10 -15.57 4.01 2.18
N ALA A 11 -14.79 3.19 1.47
CA ALA A 11 -15.13 1.79 1.29
C ALA A 11 -14.87 1.03 2.60
N VAL A 12 -15.90 0.39 3.15
CA VAL A 12 -15.83 -0.41 4.37
C VAL A 12 -16.50 -1.75 4.11
N GLY A 13 -15.73 -2.81 4.11
CA GLY A 13 -16.25 -4.13 3.86
C GLY A 13 -16.82 -4.31 2.45
N TYR A 14 -18.07 -4.72 2.40
CA TYR A 14 -18.79 -4.90 1.12
C TYR A 14 -19.64 -3.70 0.74
N GLY A 15 -19.45 -2.55 1.38
CA GLY A 15 -20.22 -1.34 1.15
C GLY A 15 -19.41 -0.07 1.28
N THR A 16 -20.05 1.04 0.98
CA THR A 16 -19.48 2.39 1.16
C THR A 16 -20.22 3.12 2.25
N GLN A 17 -19.49 3.80 3.14
CA GLN A 17 -20.05 4.65 4.19
C GLN A 17 -19.40 6.02 4.17
N LYS A 18 -20.13 7.03 4.63
CA LYS A 18 -19.56 8.36 4.83
C LYS A 18 -18.55 8.30 5.97
N LYS A 19 -17.40 8.93 5.80
CA LYS A 19 -16.32 8.97 6.81
C LYS A 19 -16.81 9.44 8.18
N VAL A 20 -17.75 10.38 8.20
CA VAL A 20 -18.36 10.90 9.44
C VAL A 20 -19.12 9.83 10.24
N ASN A 21 -19.61 8.79 9.57
CA ASN A 21 -20.37 7.70 10.21
C ASN A 21 -19.50 6.51 10.62
N LEU A 22 -18.20 6.58 10.36
CA LEU A 22 -17.27 5.51 10.75
C LEU A 22 -16.90 5.65 12.21
N THR A 23 -17.30 4.71 13.02
CA THR A 23 -16.92 4.61 14.44
C THR A 23 -15.58 3.92 14.66
N GLY A 24 -15.07 3.24 13.65
CA GLY A 24 -13.79 2.52 13.70
C GLY A 24 -12.59 3.37 13.24
N ALA A 25 -11.39 2.99 13.66
CA ALA A 25 -10.14 3.61 13.23
C ALA A 25 -9.82 3.24 11.78
N VAL A 26 -10.34 4.03 10.82
CA VAL A 26 -10.10 3.86 9.39
C VAL A 26 -9.34 5.06 8.86
N ASP A 27 -8.20 4.81 8.24
CA ASP A 27 -7.47 5.83 7.48
C ASP A 27 -7.67 5.62 5.99
N GLN A 28 -7.86 6.70 5.27
CA GLN A 28 -8.03 6.70 3.83
C GLN A 28 -7.04 7.65 3.16
N VAL A 29 -6.52 7.21 2.04
CA VAL A 29 -5.70 8.00 1.13
C VAL A 29 -6.36 7.98 -0.25
N THR A 30 -6.60 9.14 -0.82
CA THR A 30 -7.21 9.31 -2.15
C THR A 30 -6.16 9.35 -3.25
N SER A 31 -6.59 9.27 -4.51
CA SER A 31 -5.73 9.30 -5.70
C SER A 31 -4.78 10.50 -5.74
N GLU A 32 -5.17 11.66 -5.19
CA GLU A 32 -4.36 12.87 -5.15
C GLU A 32 -3.00 12.68 -4.45
N ALA A 33 -2.94 11.77 -3.46
CA ALA A 33 -1.71 11.47 -2.75
C ALA A 33 -0.70 10.67 -3.59
N PHE A 34 -1.17 10.05 -4.68
CA PHE A 34 -0.36 9.26 -5.61
C PHE A 34 -0.01 10.05 -6.87
N GLU A 35 -0.80 11.06 -7.21
CA GLU A 35 -0.55 11.96 -8.33
C GLU A 35 0.77 12.70 -8.12
N ASN A 36 1.53 12.91 -9.19
CA ASN A 36 2.83 13.60 -9.18
C ASN A 36 3.97 12.88 -8.43
N ARG A 37 3.83 11.61 -8.11
CA ARG A 37 4.95 10.81 -7.61
C ARG A 37 5.47 9.88 -8.69
N SER A 38 6.75 10.01 -9.02
CA SER A 38 7.45 9.08 -9.90
C SER A 38 7.78 7.79 -9.13
N VAL A 39 6.75 7.02 -8.77
CA VAL A 39 6.90 5.71 -8.12
C VAL A 39 6.39 4.64 -9.07
N SER A 40 7.19 3.60 -9.24
CA SER A 40 6.88 2.48 -10.13
C SER A 40 5.95 1.46 -9.48
N ASN A 41 5.71 1.55 -8.17
CA ASN A 41 4.96 0.55 -7.41
C ASN A 41 4.06 1.22 -6.36
N VAL A 42 2.81 0.73 -6.28
CA VAL A 42 1.80 1.16 -5.30
C VAL A 42 2.31 1.02 -3.86
N THR A 43 3.04 -0.04 -3.57
CA THR A 43 3.62 -0.30 -2.26
C THR A 43 4.53 0.83 -1.80
N GLN A 44 5.40 1.32 -2.69
CA GLN A 44 6.28 2.46 -2.40
C GLN A 44 5.49 3.76 -2.27
N ALA A 45 4.42 3.91 -3.04
CA ALA A 45 3.56 5.08 -2.97
C ALA A 45 2.83 5.19 -1.63
N LEU A 46 2.44 4.06 -1.04
CA LEU A 46 1.75 3.97 0.25
C LEU A 46 2.67 4.18 1.45
N GLN A 47 3.96 3.89 1.30
CA GLN A 47 4.92 3.96 2.40
C GLN A 47 5.00 5.38 2.97
N GLY A 48 4.76 5.51 4.28
CA GLY A 48 4.78 6.78 5.01
C GLY A 48 3.58 7.70 4.78
N LYS A 49 2.54 7.25 4.02
CA LYS A 49 1.31 8.04 3.80
C LYS A 49 0.19 7.70 4.78
N ILE A 50 0.19 6.49 5.27
CA ILE A 50 -0.84 6.01 6.19
C ILE A 50 -0.18 5.75 7.54
N ALA A 51 -0.71 6.40 8.58
CA ALA A 51 -0.22 6.21 9.93
C ALA A 51 -0.42 4.76 10.38
N ASN A 52 0.57 4.18 11.06
CA ASN A 52 0.59 2.79 11.53
C ASN A 52 0.57 1.71 10.43
N LEU A 53 0.70 2.06 9.16
CA LEU A 53 0.94 1.10 8.11
C LEU A 53 2.44 0.96 7.87
N ASN A 54 3.02 -0.13 8.37
CA ASN A 54 4.40 -0.47 8.13
C ASN A 54 4.50 -1.42 6.95
N ILE A 55 5.23 -1.00 5.94
CA ILE A 55 5.48 -1.79 4.74
C ILE A 55 6.94 -2.21 4.76
N SER A 56 7.19 -3.50 4.80
CA SER A 56 8.53 -4.07 4.76
C SER A 56 8.82 -4.67 3.40
N LEU A 57 9.86 -4.14 2.76
CA LEU A 57 10.43 -4.65 1.51
C LEU A 57 11.75 -5.31 1.86
N ASN A 58 11.81 -6.64 1.88
CA ASN A 58 12.96 -7.38 2.40
C ASN A 58 14.25 -7.20 1.57
N ASP A 59 14.15 -7.00 0.26
CA ASP A 59 15.34 -6.96 -0.61
C ASP A 59 15.26 -5.97 -1.79
N GLY A 60 14.27 -5.11 -1.84
CA GLY A 60 14.14 -4.09 -2.91
C GLY A 60 13.96 -4.64 -4.32
N LYS A 61 13.81 -5.96 -4.50
CA LYS A 61 13.53 -6.55 -5.80
C LYS A 61 12.08 -6.29 -6.19
N PRO A 62 11.81 -5.81 -7.42
CA PRO A 62 10.46 -5.49 -7.86
C PRO A 62 9.52 -6.71 -7.97
N THR A 63 10.09 -7.93 -7.97
CA THR A 63 9.34 -9.19 -8.08
C THR A 63 8.93 -9.78 -6.74
N ARG A 64 9.33 -9.19 -5.63
CA ARG A 64 8.99 -9.68 -4.30
C ARG A 64 7.80 -8.94 -3.73
N SER A 65 6.86 -9.71 -3.17
CA SER A 65 5.71 -9.17 -2.45
C SER A 65 6.17 -8.49 -1.15
N ALA A 66 5.62 -7.32 -0.89
CA ALA A 66 5.85 -6.61 0.35
C ALA A 66 5.02 -7.22 1.49
N SER A 67 5.52 -7.12 2.70
CA SER A 67 4.75 -7.44 3.90
C SER A 67 4.10 -6.17 4.43
N TYR A 68 2.80 -6.22 4.65
CA TYR A 68 2.00 -5.13 5.19
C TYR A 68 1.67 -5.41 6.64
N ASN A 69 2.03 -4.50 7.54
CA ASN A 69 1.76 -4.62 8.95
C ASN A 69 1.07 -3.36 9.48
N VAL A 70 -0.14 -3.51 10.04
CA VAL A 70 -0.95 -2.39 10.51
C VAL A 70 -0.87 -2.20 12.02
N ARG A 71 -0.61 -3.27 12.78
CA ARG A 71 -0.65 -3.26 14.26
C ARG A 71 0.66 -3.64 14.94
N GLY A 72 1.75 -3.75 14.20
CA GLY A 72 2.99 -4.29 14.72
C GLY A 72 2.97 -5.82 14.80
N VAL A 73 4.05 -6.39 15.29
CA VAL A 73 4.18 -7.84 15.47
C VAL A 73 3.43 -8.23 16.74
N THR A 74 2.24 -8.82 16.58
CA THR A 74 1.37 -9.21 17.71
C THR A 74 1.54 -10.66 18.12
N SER A 75 2.33 -11.45 17.37
CA SER A 75 2.56 -12.87 17.64
C SER A 75 4.06 -13.19 17.66
N ILE A 76 4.50 -13.91 18.66
CA ILE A 76 5.86 -14.43 18.76
C ILE A 76 5.98 -15.60 17.77
N GLY A 77 6.79 -15.42 16.71
CA GLY A 77 7.11 -16.47 15.74
C GLY A 77 6.25 -16.53 14.48
N GLN A 78 5.15 -15.80 14.40
CA GLN A 78 4.36 -15.66 13.18
C GLN A 78 3.99 -14.17 12.99
N GLY A 79 4.79 -13.46 12.24
CA GLY A 79 4.44 -12.11 11.78
C GLY A 79 3.23 -12.18 10.87
N GLY A 80 2.05 -11.76 11.36
CA GLY A 80 0.86 -11.66 10.53
C GLY A 80 0.97 -10.48 9.57
N SER A 81 0.81 -10.74 8.27
CA SER A 81 0.62 -9.69 7.28
C SER A 81 -0.84 -9.26 7.26
N ALA A 82 -1.10 -7.97 7.07
CA ALA A 82 -2.44 -7.47 6.85
C ALA A 82 -3.04 -8.09 5.58
N LEU A 83 -4.35 -8.31 5.58
CA LEU A 83 -5.08 -8.78 4.42
C LEU A 83 -5.19 -7.64 3.40
N VAL A 84 -4.73 -7.86 2.19
CA VAL A 84 -4.83 -6.87 1.11
C VAL A 84 -5.90 -7.29 0.12
N LEU A 85 -6.88 -6.40 -0.07
CA LEU A 85 -8.00 -6.62 -0.99
C LEU A 85 -8.00 -5.53 -2.07
N ILE A 86 -8.09 -5.96 -3.30
CA ILE A 86 -8.22 -5.11 -4.49
C ILE A 86 -9.64 -5.30 -5.01
N ASP A 87 -10.46 -4.26 -4.96
CA ASP A 87 -11.88 -4.30 -5.32
C ASP A 87 -12.64 -5.47 -4.68
N GLY A 88 -12.29 -5.79 -3.43
CA GLY A 88 -12.89 -6.87 -2.65
C GLY A 88 -12.28 -8.26 -2.86
N VAL A 89 -11.32 -8.41 -3.75
CA VAL A 89 -10.60 -9.67 -4.00
C VAL A 89 -9.19 -9.59 -3.45
N GLU A 90 -8.71 -10.66 -2.82
CA GLU A 90 -7.33 -10.72 -2.34
C GLU A 90 -6.35 -10.69 -3.51
N GLY A 91 -5.38 -9.79 -3.42
CA GLY A 91 -4.41 -9.59 -4.50
C GLY A 91 -3.12 -8.91 -4.04
N ASP A 92 -2.12 -8.92 -4.92
CA ASP A 92 -0.84 -8.24 -4.69
C ASP A 92 -0.87 -6.82 -5.28
N PRO A 93 -0.77 -5.77 -4.45
CA PRO A 93 -0.74 -4.40 -4.93
C PRO A 93 0.47 -4.07 -5.81
N ALA A 94 1.53 -4.88 -5.77
CA ALA A 94 2.70 -4.67 -6.62
C ALA A 94 2.38 -4.76 -8.12
N LEU A 95 1.30 -5.47 -8.46
CA LEU A 95 0.84 -5.65 -9.84
C LEU A 95 -0.04 -4.51 -10.35
N LEU A 96 -0.45 -3.60 -9.45
CA LEU A 96 -1.32 -2.47 -9.82
C LEU A 96 -0.51 -1.27 -10.30
N ASN A 97 -1.08 -0.56 -11.27
CA ASN A 97 -0.58 0.75 -11.63
C ASN A 97 -1.09 1.79 -10.60
N PRO A 98 -0.21 2.61 -9.99
CA PRO A 98 -0.62 3.64 -9.04
C PRO A 98 -1.66 4.62 -9.59
N ASN A 99 -1.64 4.87 -10.90
CA ASN A 99 -2.58 5.79 -11.56
C ASN A 99 -4.03 5.25 -11.65
N ASP A 100 -4.19 3.92 -11.54
CA ASP A 100 -5.51 3.28 -11.61
C ASP A 100 -6.20 3.22 -10.23
N ILE A 101 -5.54 3.67 -9.18
CA ILE A 101 -6.10 3.68 -7.82
C ILE A 101 -6.99 4.89 -7.63
N ALA A 102 -8.21 4.66 -7.15
CA ALA A 102 -9.11 5.71 -6.70
C ALA A 102 -8.86 6.06 -5.23
N SER A 103 -8.78 5.05 -4.37
CA SER A 103 -8.51 5.25 -2.95
C SER A 103 -7.93 3.99 -2.31
N VAL A 104 -7.22 4.18 -1.21
CA VAL A 104 -6.75 3.11 -0.33
C VAL A 104 -7.25 3.39 1.07
N SER A 105 -7.99 2.43 1.64
CA SER A 105 -8.52 2.49 2.99
C SER A 105 -7.86 1.42 3.85
N VAL A 106 -7.42 1.78 5.04
CA VAL A 106 -6.80 0.84 5.99
C VAL A 106 -7.67 0.72 7.22
N LEU A 107 -8.21 -0.48 7.43
CA LEU A 107 -8.98 -0.83 8.61
C LEU A 107 -8.02 -1.25 9.72
N LYS A 108 -7.85 -0.37 10.69
CA LYS A 108 -6.92 -0.57 11.80
C LYS A 108 -7.57 -1.19 13.02
N ASP A 109 -8.90 -1.13 13.08
CA ASP A 109 -9.68 -1.59 14.20
C ASP A 109 -10.22 -3.00 13.98
N ALA A 110 -10.27 -3.78 15.07
CA ALA A 110 -10.80 -5.14 15.05
C ALA A 110 -12.29 -5.17 14.71
N ALA A 111 -13.06 -4.16 15.14
CA ALA A 111 -14.48 -4.06 14.83
C ALA A 111 -14.71 -3.87 13.32
N SER A 112 -13.98 -2.96 12.70
CA SER A 112 -14.05 -2.72 11.25
C SER A 112 -13.54 -3.90 10.42
N ALA A 113 -12.55 -4.63 10.93
CA ALA A 113 -11.95 -5.80 10.27
C ALA A 113 -12.73 -7.11 10.52
N ALA A 114 -13.69 -7.11 11.48
CA ALA A 114 -14.41 -8.33 11.90
C ALA A 114 -15.16 -9.05 10.77
N ILE A 115 -15.64 -8.31 9.79
CA ILE A 115 -16.35 -8.87 8.62
C ILE A 115 -15.44 -9.78 7.76
N TYR A 116 -14.13 -9.63 7.87
CA TYR A 116 -13.15 -10.46 7.17
C TYR A 116 -12.67 -11.66 8.01
N GLY A 117 -13.27 -11.83 9.20
CA GLY A 117 -12.97 -12.94 10.10
C GLY A 117 -11.52 -12.99 10.56
N ALA A 118 -11.02 -14.21 10.77
CA ALA A 118 -9.66 -14.43 11.25
C ALA A 118 -8.57 -13.84 10.35
N ARG A 119 -8.82 -13.73 9.06
CA ARG A 119 -7.86 -13.16 8.08
C ARG A 119 -7.66 -11.65 8.27
N GLY A 120 -8.67 -10.95 8.81
CA GLY A 120 -8.60 -9.52 9.11
C GLY A 120 -7.95 -9.18 10.46
N SER A 121 -7.53 -10.16 11.25
CA SER A 121 -7.01 -9.96 12.61
C SER A 121 -5.77 -9.06 12.68
N PHE A 122 -4.95 -9.04 11.64
CA PHE A 122 -3.76 -8.21 11.53
C PHE A 122 -4.00 -6.87 10.83
N GLY A 123 -5.26 -6.54 10.54
CA GLY A 123 -5.69 -5.37 9.80
C GLY A 123 -6.01 -5.70 8.35
N VAL A 124 -6.73 -4.80 7.69
CA VAL A 124 -7.15 -4.97 6.29
C VAL A 124 -6.81 -3.71 5.52
N VAL A 125 -6.19 -3.89 4.36
CA VAL A 125 -5.90 -2.83 3.39
C VAL A 125 -6.85 -3.02 2.21
N LEU A 126 -7.75 -2.06 2.00
CA LEU A 126 -8.70 -2.05 0.90
C LEU A 126 -8.20 -1.09 -0.18
N ILE A 127 -7.94 -1.59 -1.35
CA ILE A 127 -7.57 -0.81 -2.53
C ILE A 127 -8.77 -0.79 -3.46
N THR A 128 -9.26 0.40 -3.76
CA THR A 128 -10.35 0.60 -4.71
C THR A 128 -9.77 1.20 -5.99
N THR A 129 -10.04 0.56 -7.12
CA THR A 129 -9.60 1.06 -8.41
C THR A 129 -10.61 2.07 -9.00
N LYS A 130 -10.13 2.87 -9.96
CA LYS A 130 -10.97 3.84 -10.66
C LYS A 130 -12.00 3.12 -11.53
N ASN A 131 -13.27 3.38 -11.30
CA ASN A 131 -14.32 2.87 -12.14
C ASN A 131 -14.44 3.67 -13.44
N PRO A 132 -14.69 3.01 -14.59
CA PRO A 132 -14.93 3.70 -15.83
C PRO A 132 -16.21 4.52 -15.75
N THR A 133 -16.13 5.79 -16.13
CA THR A 133 -17.31 6.67 -16.23
C THR A 133 -17.85 6.66 -17.64
N LYS A 134 -19.19 6.69 -17.77
CA LYS A 134 -19.85 6.86 -19.08
C LYS A 134 -19.50 8.23 -19.64
N GLY A 135 -18.90 8.30 -20.80
CA GLY A 135 -18.52 9.59 -21.41
C GLY A 135 -17.69 9.41 -22.68
N LYS A 136 -17.00 10.48 -23.06
CA LYS A 136 -16.05 10.45 -24.18
C LYS A 136 -14.87 9.56 -23.82
N THR A 137 -14.45 8.71 -24.74
CA THR A 137 -13.24 7.90 -24.58
C THR A 137 -12.04 8.82 -24.45
N THR A 138 -11.34 8.75 -23.33
CA THR A 138 -10.07 9.46 -23.10
C THR A 138 -8.95 8.44 -23.09
N VAL A 139 -7.89 8.70 -23.83
CA VAL A 139 -6.69 7.88 -23.83
C VAL A 139 -5.58 8.70 -23.17
N ASN A 140 -5.13 8.26 -22.01
CA ASN A 140 -4.00 8.86 -21.30
C ASN A 140 -2.78 7.94 -21.44
N PHE A 141 -1.68 8.50 -21.90
CA PHE A 141 -0.41 7.79 -21.96
C PHE A 141 0.58 8.45 -21.00
N THR A 142 1.11 7.67 -20.07
CA THR A 142 2.13 8.13 -19.13
C THR A 142 3.35 7.22 -19.26
N SER A 143 4.52 7.81 -19.45
CA SER A 143 5.79 7.09 -19.50
C SER A 143 6.75 7.65 -18.46
N ASN A 144 7.26 6.76 -17.59
CA ASN A 144 8.27 7.09 -16.59
C ASN A 144 9.56 6.37 -16.92
N LEU A 145 10.63 7.14 -17.16
CA LEU A 145 11.97 6.61 -17.33
C LEU A 145 12.79 6.94 -16.07
N SER A 146 13.22 5.93 -15.35
CA SER A 146 14.08 6.12 -14.18
C SER A 146 15.35 5.29 -14.30
N VAL A 147 16.49 5.91 -13.96
CA VAL A 147 17.77 5.23 -13.87
C VAL A 147 18.19 5.19 -12.42
N GLN A 148 18.31 3.99 -11.88
CA GLN A 148 18.78 3.79 -10.52
C GLN A 148 20.17 3.19 -10.52
N ARG A 149 21.04 3.72 -9.66
CA ARG A 149 22.35 3.16 -9.40
C ARG A 149 22.57 3.11 -7.89
N PRO A 150 23.30 2.09 -7.37
CA PRO A 150 23.63 2.04 -5.95
C PRO A 150 24.46 3.27 -5.57
N THR A 151 24.08 3.93 -4.49
CA THR A 151 24.81 5.10 -3.94
C THR A 151 26.10 4.69 -3.25
N THR A 152 26.12 3.47 -2.73
CA THR A 152 27.30 2.89 -2.05
C THR A 152 27.46 1.45 -2.52
N MET A 153 28.60 1.15 -3.09
CA MET A 153 29.01 -0.25 -3.32
C MET A 153 29.90 -0.65 -2.15
N PRO A 154 29.58 -1.75 -1.42
CA PRO A 154 30.50 -2.25 -0.43
C PRO A 154 31.78 -2.75 -1.12
N ASP A 155 32.93 -2.41 -0.55
CA ASP A 155 34.22 -2.97 -0.97
C ASP A 155 34.25 -4.45 -0.58
N PHE A 156 34.10 -5.31 -1.56
CA PHE A 156 34.26 -6.73 -1.36
C PHE A 156 35.75 -7.09 -1.45
N VAL A 157 36.26 -7.74 -0.41
CA VAL A 157 37.57 -8.35 -0.48
C VAL A 157 37.47 -9.55 -1.42
N THR A 158 37.93 -9.38 -2.66
CA THR A 158 37.91 -10.43 -3.70
C THR A 158 39.15 -11.29 -3.68
N ASP A 159 40.19 -10.86 -2.99
CA ASP A 159 41.43 -11.62 -2.82
C ASP A 159 41.34 -12.50 -1.56
N GLY A 160 41.41 -13.82 -1.77
CA GLY A 160 41.35 -14.80 -0.68
C GLY A 160 42.49 -14.66 0.32
N TYR A 161 43.65 -14.16 -0.10
CA TYR A 161 44.80 -13.93 0.77
C TYR A 161 44.51 -12.78 1.76
N VAL A 162 44.01 -11.69 1.25
CA VAL A 162 43.64 -10.49 2.07
C VAL A 162 42.48 -10.82 3.02
N TYR A 163 41.56 -11.70 2.62
CA TYR A 163 40.51 -12.20 3.49
C TYR A 163 41.06 -13.02 4.64
N ALA A 164 42.01 -13.96 4.34
CA ALA A 164 42.61 -14.82 5.36
C ALA A 164 43.52 -14.07 6.37
N GLU A 165 44.08 -12.92 5.97
CA GLU A 165 44.91 -12.09 6.85
C GLU A 165 44.09 -11.20 7.80
N ARG A 166 42.82 -10.93 7.49
CA ARG A 166 41.94 -10.10 8.30
C ARG A 166 41.06 -10.87 9.31
N PHE A 167 40.92 -12.15 9.15
CA PHE A 167 40.11 -13.04 9.99
C PHE A 167 40.94 -14.26 10.48
#